data_68a3ee31292ed9cbfe45f0e00c62eaa0
#
_entry.id   68a3ee31292ed9cbfe45f0e00c62eaa0
#
_cell.length_a   1.000
_cell.length_b   1.000
_cell.length_c   1.000
_cell.angle_alpha   90.00
_cell.angle_beta   90.00
_cell.angle_gamma   90.00
#
_symmetry.space_group_name_H-M   'P 1'
#
loop_
_entity.id
_entity.type
_entity.pdbx_description
1 polymer ?
#
loop_
_entity_poly.entity_id
_entity_poly.type
_entity_poly.pdbx_seq_one_letter_code
_entity_poly.pdbx_strand_id
1 'polypeptide(L)'
;MPLRDLAERARAYGISSHIVDGNDLPAMLNTTREAVRAAREGNGPVLIEAKTMRMAGHAQHDPAAYVPGTMTDYWKSQDPLHRYQSYLTAQRLWDADAKAALDARIERELAAELALAEASPFPPPELAEQCVYCEGCHQIEARWQRPIDELMPPKSSVRAEWAVEDFGSVAAGASGDKRPPESENPEAAGGTGKKARS
;
A
#
# COMPACT_ATOMS: atom_id res chain seq x y z
N MET A 1 -21.24 1.36 -1.93
CA MET A 1 -20.91 1.06 -3.34
C MET A 1 -21.65 -0.20 -3.77
N PRO A 2 -22.13 -0.33 -5.02
CA PRO A 2 -22.83 -1.52 -5.47
C PRO A 2 -21.92 -2.76 -5.62
N LEU A 3 -20.61 -2.57 -5.74
CA LEU A 3 -19.61 -3.64 -5.77
C LEU A 3 -18.93 -3.76 -4.41
N ARG A 4 -18.83 -5.00 -3.91
CA ARG A 4 -18.12 -5.31 -2.67
C ARG A 4 -16.62 -5.19 -2.85
N ASP A 5 -16.12 -5.73 -3.95
CA ASP A 5 -14.70 -5.80 -4.29
C ASP A 5 -14.41 -4.97 -5.54
N LEU A 6 -13.46 -4.05 -5.45
CA LEU A 6 -13.08 -3.19 -6.57
C LEU A 6 -12.40 -3.97 -7.68
N ALA A 7 -11.75 -5.08 -7.34
CA ALA A 7 -11.12 -5.99 -8.29
C ALA A 7 -12.12 -6.55 -9.33
N GLU A 8 -13.41 -6.62 -9.01
CA GLU A 8 -14.44 -7.04 -9.95
C GLU A 8 -14.55 -6.13 -11.18
N ARG A 9 -14.12 -4.85 -11.06
CA ARG A 9 -14.11 -3.91 -12.19
C ARG A 9 -13.15 -4.32 -13.30
N ALA A 10 -12.09 -5.03 -12.97
CA ALA A 10 -11.12 -5.54 -13.93
C ALA A 10 -11.76 -6.39 -15.04
N ARG A 11 -12.84 -7.13 -14.69
CA ARG A 11 -13.58 -7.96 -15.64
C ARG A 11 -14.19 -7.16 -16.79
N ALA A 12 -14.65 -5.92 -16.49
CA ALA A 12 -15.21 -5.04 -17.52
C ALA A 12 -14.15 -4.54 -18.51
N TYR A 13 -12.89 -4.55 -18.12
CA TYR A 13 -11.75 -4.15 -18.96
C TYR A 13 -11.04 -5.35 -19.59
N GLY A 14 -11.48 -6.58 -19.30
CA GLY A 14 -10.85 -7.80 -19.81
C GLY A 14 -9.45 -8.05 -19.25
N ILE A 15 -9.11 -7.51 -18.07
CA ILE A 15 -7.82 -7.67 -17.40
C ILE A 15 -7.92 -8.59 -16.19
N SER A 16 -6.79 -9.24 -15.88
CA SER A 16 -6.68 -10.09 -14.70
C SER A 16 -6.75 -9.27 -13.41
N SER A 17 -7.30 -9.87 -12.33
CA SER A 17 -7.31 -9.21 -11.02
C SER A 17 -7.09 -10.20 -9.88
N HIS A 18 -6.52 -9.67 -8.78
CA HIS A 18 -6.32 -10.38 -7.54
C HIS A 18 -6.86 -9.56 -6.37
N ILE A 19 -7.38 -10.25 -5.36
CA ILE A 19 -7.71 -9.66 -4.06
C ILE A 19 -6.76 -10.27 -3.05
N VAL A 20 -6.08 -9.44 -2.28
CA VAL A 20 -5.07 -9.87 -1.30
C VAL A 20 -5.20 -9.10 0.01
N ASP A 21 -4.87 -9.73 1.12
CA ASP A 21 -4.70 -9.04 2.40
C ASP A 21 -3.49 -8.10 2.31
N GLY A 22 -3.76 -6.78 2.24
CA GLY A 22 -2.73 -5.75 2.12
C GLY A 22 -1.81 -5.64 3.34
N ASN A 23 -2.19 -6.26 4.46
CA ASN A 23 -1.40 -6.29 5.69
C ASN A 23 -0.61 -7.61 5.84
N ASP A 24 -0.67 -8.50 4.86
CA ASP A 24 0.16 -9.71 4.78
C ASP A 24 1.29 -9.49 3.77
N LEU A 25 2.49 -9.15 4.25
CA LEU A 25 3.61 -8.81 3.38
C LEU A 25 4.06 -9.98 2.47
N PRO A 26 4.19 -11.22 2.94
CA PRO A 26 4.46 -12.37 2.08
C PRO A 26 3.40 -12.57 0.99
N ALA A 27 2.11 -12.46 1.32
CA ALA A 27 1.03 -12.59 0.34
C ALA A 27 1.09 -11.46 -0.71
N MET A 28 1.29 -10.22 -0.27
CA MET A 28 1.48 -9.07 -1.16
C MET A 28 2.67 -9.25 -2.11
N LEU A 29 3.80 -9.70 -1.58
CA LEU A 29 5.01 -9.95 -2.37
C LEU A 29 4.76 -11.00 -3.46
N ASN A 30 4.16 -12.13 -3.10
CA ASN A 30 3.88 -13.21 -4.06
C ASN A 30 2.89 -12.76 -5.13
N THR A 31 1.76 -12.16 -4.74
CA THR A 31 0.77 -11.65 -5.69
C THR A 31 1.37 -10.62 -6.65
N THR A 32 2.20 -9.72 -6.12
CA THR A 32 2.85 -8.70 -6.96
C THR A 32 3.87 -9.32 -7.92
N ARG A 33 4.65 -10.31 -7.47
CA ARG A 33 5.60 -11.03 -8.34
C ARG A 33 4.90 -11.74 -9.48
N GLU A 34 3.77 -12.41 -9.22
CA GLU A 34 2.96 -13.08 -10.23
C GLU A 34 2.40 -12.07 -11.24
N ALA A 35 1.84 -10.97 -10.75
CA ALA A 35 1.31 -9.91 -11.61
C ALA A 35 2.39 -9.29 -12.51
N VAL A 36 3.57 -8.98 -11.96
CA VAL A 36 4.70 -8.43 -12.71
C VAL A 36 5.20 -9.43 -13.75
N ARG A 37 5.30 -10.72 -13.38
CA ARG A 37 5.68 -11.76 -14.34
C ARG A 37 4.70 -11.83 -15.48
N ALA A 38 3.40 -11.94 -15.19
CA ALA A 38 2.36 -12.00 -16.22
C ALA A 38 2.39 -10.80 -17.16
N ALA A 39 2.56 -9.59 -16.63
CA ALA A 39 2.65 -8.37 -17.44
C ALA A 39 3.90 -8.36 -18.32
N ARG A 40 5.05 -8.82 -17.84
CA ARG A 40 6.30 -8.94 -18.62
C ARG A 40 6.24 -10.01 -19.71
N GLU A 41 5.45 -11.06 -19.50
CA GLU A 41 5.17 -12.11 -20.48
C GLU A 41 4.15 -11.67 -21.55
N GLY A 42 3.65 -10.44 -21.47
CA GLY A 42 2.70 -9.90 -22.46
C GLY A 42 1.24 -10.23 -22.19
N ASN A 43 0.91 -10.76 -21.02
CA ASN A 43 -0.46 -11.11 -20.65
C ASN A 43 -1.33 -9.89 -20.24
N GLY A 44 -0.82 -8.67 -20.47
CA GLY A 44 -1.50 -7.41 -20.18
C GLY A 44 -1.37 -6.95 -18.73
N PRO A 45 -2.07 -5.85 -18.37
CA PRO A 45 -2.05 -5.31 -17.03
C PRO A 45 -2.81 -6.19 -16.04
N VAL A 46 -2.45 -6.07 -14.77
CA VAL A 46 -3.11 -6.78 -13.68
C VAL A 46 -3.57 -5.78 -12.63
N LEU A 47 -4.81 -5.90 -12.16
CA LEU A 47 -5.35 -5.10 -11.07
C LEU A 47 -5.24 -5.87 -9.75
N ILE A 48 -4.55 -5.31 -8.78
CA ILE A 48 -4.43 -5.88 -7.43
C ILE A 48 -5.22 -5.01 -6.47
N GLU A 49 -6.21 -5.59 -5.81
CA GLU A 49 -6.92 -4.97 -4.70
C GLU A 49 -6.32 -5.46 -3.38
N ALA A 50 -5.51 -4.62 -2.75
CA ALA A 50 -4.96 -4.88 -1.43
C ALA A 50 -5.93 -4.39 -0.35
N LYS A 51 -6.52 -5.32 0.41
CA LYS A 51 -7.42 -4.99 1.51
C LYS A 51 -6.60 -4.49 2.69
N THR A 52 -6.78 -3.23 3.03
CA THR A 52 -6.11 -2.58 4.15
C THR A 52 -6.93 -1.39 4.64
N MET A 53 -6.53 -0.81 5.76
CA MET A 53 -7.13 0.40 6.30
C MET A 53 -6.08 1.38 6.80
N ARG A 54 -6.27 2.66 6.51
CA ARG A 54 -5.48 3.72 7.11
C ARG A 54 -5.89 3.89 8.57
N MET A 55 -4.93 3.75 9.50
CA MET A 55 -5.19 3.75 10.94
C MET A 55 -5.34 5.14 11.56
N ALA A 56 -4.88 6.18 10.88
CA ALA A 56 -4.97 7.57 11.32
C ALA A 56 -5.93 8.36 10.44
N GLY A 57 -6.36 9.53 10.90
CA GLY A 57 -7.12 10.48 10.11
C GLY A 57 -6.40 10.93 8.84
N HIS A 58 -7.10 11.63 7.96
CA HIS A 58 -6.53 12.10 6.69
C HIS A 58 -5.45 13.16 6.91
N ALA A 59 -5.66 14.02 7.89
CA ALA A 59 -4.73 15.08 8.26
C ALA A 59 -4.39 14.99 9.74
N GLN A 60 -3.33 15.66 10.18
CA GLN A 60 -2.86 15.63 11.56
C GLN A 60 -3.94 16.06 12.57
N HIS A 61 -4.83 16.98 12.19
CA HIS A 61 -5.92 17.47 13.00
C HIS A 61 -7.21 16.63 12.90
N ASP A 62 -7.25 15.60 12.05
CA ASP A 62 -8.41 14.72 11.89
C ASP A 62 -8.35 13.57 12.91
N PRO A 63 -9.19 13.58 13.97
CA PRO A 63 -9.20 12.54 14.99
C PRO A 63 -9.82 11.23 14.49
N ALA A 64 -10.29 11.17 13.25
CA ALA A 64 -11.00 10.01 12.67
C ALA A 64 -12.21 9.53 13.48
N ALA A 65 -12.90 10.43 14.19
CA ALA A 65 -14.04 10.10 15.08
C ALA A 65 -15.22 9.45 14.33
N TYR A 66 -15.27 9.57 13.01
CA TYR A 66 -16.24 8.93 12.13
C TYR A 66 -15.96 7.44 11.89
N VAL A 67 -14.81 6.92 12.30
CA VAL A 67 -14.46 5.50 12.17
C VAL A 67 -14.92 4.76 13.43
N PRO A 68 -15.72 3.69 13.31
CA PRO A 68 -16.11 2.88 14.46
C PRO A 68 -14.89 2.31 15.20
N GLY A 69 -14.88 2.42 16.54
CA GLY A 69 -13.77 1.94 17.38
C GLY A 69 -13.46 0.45 17.14
N THR A 70 -14.50 -0.39 17.02
CA THR A 70 -14.34 -1.82 16.73
C THR A 70 -13.59 -2.10 15.43
N MET A 71 -13.79 -1.26 14.40
CA MET A 71 -13.07 -1.35 13.14
C MET A 71 -11.60 -0.96 13.33
N THR A 72 -11.34 0.11 14.04
CA THR A 72 -9.98 0.56 14.37
C THR A 72 -9.21 -0.50 15.15
N ASP A 73 -9.84 -1.11 16.17
CA ASP A 73 -9.23 -2.15 17.00
C ASP A 73 -8.93 -3.41 16.20
N TYR A 74 -9.86 -3.81 15.31
CA TYR A 74 -9.62 -4.92 14.39
C TYR A 74 -8.39 -4.65 13.52
N TRP A 75 -8.31 -3.50 12.84
CA TRP A 75 -7.21 -3.22 11.93
C TRP A 75 -5.88 -2.99 12.66
N LYS A 76 -5.89 -2.46 13.88
CA LYS A 76 -4.69 -2.42 14.74
C LYS A 76 -4.16 -3.82 15.05
N SER A 77 -5.06 -4.79 15.28
CA SER A 77 -4.64 -6.19 15.49
C SER A 77 -4.06 -6.84 14.22
N GLN A 78 -4.31 -6.25 13.05
CA GLN A 78 -3.80 -6.69 11.75
C GLN A 78 -2.63 -5.83 11.27
N ASP A 79 -1.96 -5.08 12.16
CA ASP A 79 -0.82 -4.23 11.80
C ASP A 79 0.27 -5.04 11.05
N PRO A 80 0.62 -4.64 9.81
CA PRO A 80 1.55 -5.38 8.98
C PRO A 80 2.95 -5.47 9.58
N LEU A 81 3.37 -4.45 10.33
CA LEU A 81 4.70 -4.43 10.97
C LEU A 81 4.78 -5.48 12.08
N HIS A 82 3.78 -5.54 12.97
CA HIS A 82 3.73 -6.55 14.03
C HIS A 82 3.59 -7.96 13.47
N ARG A 83 2.77 -8.17 12.46
CA ARG A 83 2.58 -9.47 11.81
C ARG A 83 3.87 -9.95 11.16
N TYR A 84 4.54 -9.08 10.41
CA TYR A 84 5.78 -9.44 9.74
C TYR A 84 6.95 -9.64 10.71
N GLN A 85 7.04 -8.81 11.73
CA GLN A 85 8.03 -9.00 12.82
C GLN A 85 7.84 -10.35 13.52
N SER A 86 6.60 -10.72 13.83
CA SER A 86 6.28 -12.03 14.42
C SER A 86 6.66 -13.19 13.50
N TYR A 87 6.39 -13.04 12.20
CA TYR A 87 6.79 -14.02 11.20
C TYR A 87 8.32 -14.20 11.14
N LEU A 88 9.08 -13.11 11.04
CA LEU A 88 10.55 -13.15 11.01
C LEU A 88 11.16 -13.74 12.29
N THR A 89 10.57 -13.40 13.44
CA THR A 89 11.00 -13.95 14.74
C THR A 89 10.78 -15.46 14.79
N ALA A 90 9.64 -15.95 14.31
CA ALA A 90 9.37 -17.40 14.23
C ALA A 90 10.36 -18.13 13.30
N GLN A 91 10.82 -17.46 12.25
CA GLN A 91 11.86 -17.96 11.34
C GLN A 91 13.28 -17.77 11.88
N ARG A 92 13.47 -17.20 13.05
CA ARG A 92 14.78 -16.86 13.66
C ARG A 92 15.63 -15.89 12.81
N LEU A 93 14.96 -15.05 12.03
CA LEU A 93 15.58 -14.02 11.18
C LEU A 93 15.55 -12.63 11.82
N TRP A 94 14.91 -12.51 12.98
CA TRP A 94 14.68 -11.24 13.65
C TRP A 94 14.70 -11.41 15.17
N ASP A 95 15.40 -10.52 15.85
CA ASP A 95 15.49 -10.44 17.30
C ASP A 95 15.48 -8.97 17.78
N ALA A 96 15.66 -8.78 19.08
CA ALA A 96 15.67 -7.47 19.69
C ALA A 96 16.85 -6.61 19.25
N ASP A 97 18.02 -7.22 19.03
CA ASP A 97 19.23 -6.50 18.62
C ASP A 97 19.11 -6.02 17.18
N ALA A 98 18.59 -6.86 16.29
CA ALA A 98 18.30 -6.48 14.90
C ALA A 98 17.29 -5.32 14.84
N LYS A 99 16.25 -5.35 15.69
CA LYS A 99 15.30 -4.26 15.81
C LYS A 99 15.97 -2.97 16.25
N ALA A 100 16.72 -3.01 17.32
CA ALA A 100 17.41 -1.83 17.86
C ALA A 100 18.40 -1.23 16.84
N ALA A 101 19.12 -2.07 16.11
CA ALA A 101 20.04 -1.64 15.07
C ALA A 101 19.30 -0.95 13.90
N LEU A 102 18.16 -1.50 13.49
CA LEU A 102 17.32 -0.91 12.45
C LEU A 102 16.76 0.44 12.89
N ASP A 103 16.17 0.51 14.09
CA ASP A 103 15.59 1.76 14.63
C ASP A 103 16.65 2.86 14.70
N ALA A 104 17.83 2.56 15.26
CA ALA A 104 18.94 3.50 15.35
C ALA A 104 19.44 3.95 13.96
N ARG A 105 19.39 3.10 12.95
CA ARG A 105 19.73 3.48 11.57
C ARG A 105 18.70 4.46 11.01
N ILE A 106 17.41 4.13 11.14
CA ILE A 106 16.31 4.98 10.65
C ILE A 106 16.36 6.35 11.31
N GLU A 107 16.55 6.43 12.63
CA GLU A 107 16.64 7.70 13.36
C GLU A 107 17.78 8.56 12.84
N ARG A 108 18.98 7.99 12.61
CA ARG A 108 20.11 8.72 12.05
C ARG A 108 19.85 9.23 10.64
N GLU A 109 19.26 8.39 9.77
CA GLU A 109 18.91 8.77 8.41
C GLU A 109 17.89 9.91 8.40
N LEU A 110 16.81 9.79 9.19
CA LEU A 110 15.80 10.84 9.32
C LEU A 110 16.36 12.16 9.87
N ALA A 111 17.23 12.11 10.87
CA ALA A 111 17.86 13.31 11.43
C ALA A 111 18.75 14.01 10.40
N ALA A 112 19.49 13.24 9.60
CA ALA A 112 20.35 13.80 8.55
C ALA A 112 19.52 14.45 7.42
N GLU A 113 18.46 13.80 6.98
CA GLU A 113 17.56 14.31 5.93
C GLU A 113 16.77 15.54 6.41
N LEU A 114 16.35 15.56 7.68
CA LEU A 114 15.68 16.70 8.28
C LEU A 114 16.64 17.93 8.32
N ALA A 115 17.87 17.72 8.78
CA ALA A 115 18.86 18.79 8.82
C ALA A 115 19.16 19.34 7.41
N LEU A 116 19.23 18.47 6.40
CA LEU A 116 19.38 18.87 5.00
C LEU A 116 18.18 19.68 4.51
N ALA A 117 16.96 19.25 4.83
CA ALA A 117 15.74 19.96 4.43
C ALA A 117 15.66 21.34 5.09
N GLU A 118 15.99 21.45 6.38
CA GLU A 118 16.00 22.72 7.12
C GLU A 118 17.08 23.69 6.61
N ALA A 119 18.25 23.17 6.17
CA ALA A 119 19.32 23.97 5.60
C ALA A 119 19.07 24.36 4.13
N SER A 120 18.09 23.75 3.46
CA SER A 120 17.79 24.04 2.06
C SER A 120 17.21 25.44 1.91
N PRO A 121 17.68 26.24 0.94
CA PRO A 121 17.11 27.54 0.68
C PRO A 121 15.67 27.41 0.17
N PHE A 122 14.84 28.39 0.48
CA PHE A 122 13.53 28.48 -0.17
C PHE A 122 13.68 28.59 -1.69
N PRO A 123 12.84 27.92 -2.47
CA PRO A 123 12.86 28.07 -3.92
C PRO A 123 12.59 29.53 -4.28
N PRO A 124 13.29 30.10 -5.28
CA PRO A 124 13.05 31.45 -5.72
C PRO A 124 11.60 31.57 -6.27
N PRO A 125 10.93 32.71 -6.05
CA PRO A 125 9.53 32.92 -6.46
C PRO A 125 9.29 32.66 -7.95
N GLU A 126 10.27 32.90 -8.78
CA GLU A 126 10.22 32.73 -10.25
C GLU A 126 10.03 31.26 -10.64
N LEU A 127 10.35 30.30 -9.76
CA LEU A 127 10.05 28.89 -10.01
C LEU A 127 8.54 28.58 -10.00
N ALA A 128 7.74 29.42 -9.34
CA ALA A 128 6.27 29.23 -9.33
C ALA A 128 5.63 29.46 -10.71
N GLU A 129 6.30 30.20 -11.57
CA GLU A 129 5.84 30.49 -12.94
C GLU A 129 6.35 29.45 -13.95
N GLN A 130 7.34 28.64 -13.54
CA GLN A 130 7.93 27.64 -14.41
C GLN A 130 7.09 26.35 -14.41
N CYS A 131 6.99 25.71 -15.55
CA CYS A 131 6.25 24.45 -15.71
C CYS A 131 4.74 24.52 -15.42
N VAL A 132 4.15 25.70 -15.29
CA VAL A 132 2.70 25.84 -15.16
C VAL A 132 2.01 25.56 -16.51
N TYR A 133 2.65 25.91 -17.60
CA TYR A 133 2.24 25.61 -18.97
C TYR A 133 3.37 24.85 -19.67
N CYS A 134 3.03 24.03 -20.63
CA CYS A 134 3.93 23.06 -21.29
C CYS A 134 5.07 23.65 -22.15
N GLU A 135 5.30 24.95 -22.14
CA GLU A 135 6.28 25.64 -23.00
C GLU A 135 7.75 25.24 -22.73
N GLY A 136 8.01 24.61 -21.58
CA GLY A 136 9.36 24.10 -21.24
C GLY A 136 9.41 22.61 -20.91
N CYS A 137 8.29 21.92 -20.98
CA CYS A 137 8.17 20.51 -20.56
C CYS A 137 8.57 19.49 -21.61
N HIS A 138 9.21 19.88 -22.71
CA HIS A 138 9.75 18.94 -23.71
C HIS A 138 10.71 17.91 -23.09
N GLN A 139 11.30 18.20 -21.94
CA GLN A 139 12.10 17.24 -21.19
C GLN A 139 11.24 16.17 -20.51
N ILE A 140 9.95 16.42 -20.25
CA ILE A 140 9.03 15.44 -19.66
C ILE A 140 8.54 14.48 -20.75
N GLU A 141 8.29 14.98 -21.97
CA GLU A 141 7.98 14.11 -23.12
C GLU A 141 9.12 13.13 -23.38
N ALA A 142 10.36 13.59 -23.31
CA ALA A 142 11.52 12.73 -23.47
C ALA A 142 11.61 11.63 -22.37
N ARG A 143 11.01 11.83 -21.21
CA ARG A 143 11.13 10.87 -20.10
C ARG A 143 10.25 9.64 -20.29
N TRP A 144 9.06 9.77 -20.79
CA TRP A 144 8.19 8.60 -21.03
C TRP A 144 8.28 8.07 -22.47
N GLN A 145 8.94 8.80 -23.36
CA GLN A 145 9.39 8.28 -24.65
C GLN A 145 10.71 7.49 -24.56
N ARG A 146 11.42 7.56 -23.41
CA ARG A 146 12.62 6.78 -23.19
C ARG A 146 12.28 5.30 -23.10
N PRO A 147 13.08 4.42 -23.70
CA PRO A 147 12.97 2.98 -23.47
C PRO A 147 12.91 2.69 -21.96
N ILE A 148 12.09 1.74 -21.58
CA ILE A 148 11.88 1.38 -20.16
C ILE A 148 13.19 1.01 -19.47
N ASP A 149 14.15 0.51 -20.25
CA ASP A 149 15.49 0.14 -19.79
C ASP A 149 16.34 1.35 -19.36
N GLU A 150 16.06 2.54 -19.90
CA GLU A 150 16.70 3.80 -19.49
C GLU A 150 16.03 4.44 -18.27
N LEU A 151 14.75 4.11 -18.03
CA LEU A 151 13.98 4.61 -16.89
C LEU A 151 14.16 3.75 -15.65
N MET A 152 14.53 2.49 -15.84
CA MET A 152 14.86 1.58 -14.76
C MET A 152 16.33 1.76 -14.38
N PRO A 153 16.65 1.94 -13.11
CA PRO A 153 18.04 1.90 -12.69
C PRO A 153 18.66 0.58 -13.14
N PRO A 154 19.92 0.56 -13.60
CA PRO A 154 20.57 -0.66 -14.03
C PRO A 154 20.40 -1.73 -12.96
N LYS A 155 20.19 -2.99 -13.37
CA LYS A 155 19.96 -4.13 -12.46
C LYS A 155 20.99 -4.22 -11.32
N SER A 156 22.18 -3.66 -11.53
CA SER A 156 23.24 -3.53 -10.53
C SER A 156 23.00 -2.45 -9.46
N SER A 157 22.07 -1.52 -9.66
CA SER A 157 21.73 -0.45 -8.71
C SER A 157 20.48 -0.77 -7.87
N VAL A 158 19.73 -1.79 -8.23
CA VAL A 158 18.80 -2.41 -7.29
C VAL A 158 19.71 -3.08 -6.26
N ARG A 159 19.77 -2.51 -5.04
CA ARG A 159 20.65 -3.02 -3.97
C ARG A 159 20.54 -4.54 -3.94
N ALA A 160 21.64 -5.24 -4.05
CA ALA A 160 21.71 -6.69 -3.99
C ALA A 160 21.08 -7.25 -2.69
N GLU A 161 20.99 -6.40 -1.67
CA GLU A 161 20.29 -6.61 -0.40
C GLU A 161 18.76 -6.88 -0.56
N TRP A 162 18.15 -6.53 -1.70
CA TRP A 162 16.75 -6.80 -2.03
C TRP A 162 16.56 -7.95 -3.03
N ALA A 163 17.64 -8.56 -3.49
CA ALA A 163 17.58 -9.84 -4.14
C ALA A 163 17.29 -10.89 -3.04
N VAL A 164 16.03 -10.99 -2.69
CA VAL A 164 15.53 -12.07 -1.84
C VAL A 164 15.73 -13.32 -2.65
N GLU A 165 16.83 -14.04 -2.34
CA GLU A 165 17.00 -15.41 -2.78
C GLU A 165 15.73 -16.17 -2.39
N ASP A 166 15.23 -16.99 -3.29
CA ASP A 166 14.04 -17.81 -3.16
C ASP A 166 13.70 -18.14 -1.70
N PHE A 167 12.73 -17.43 -1.12
CA PHE A 167 12.05 -17.97 0.04
C PHE A 167 11.32 -19.20 -0.46
N GLY A 168 11.93 -20.34 -0.18
CA GLY A 168 11.40 -21.64 -0.52
C GLY A 168 9.92 -21.65 -0.20
N SER A 169 9.13 -22.28 -1.04
CA SER A 169 7.68 -22.38 -0.99
C SER A 169 7.21 -22.58 0.46
N VAL A 170 6.96 -21.49 1.16
CA VAL A 170 6.25 -21.54 2.43
C VAL A 170 4.82 -21.87 2.05
N ALA A 171 4.46 -23.10 2.39
CA ALA A 171 3.20 -23.73 2.12
C ALA A 171 2.05 -22.73 2.24
N ALA A 172 1.18 -22.73 1.24
CA ALA A 172 -0.16 -22.16 1.29
C ALA A 172 -0.94 -22.86 2.41
N GLY A 173 -0.71 -22.43 3.64
CA GLY A 173 -1.35 -22.93 4.85
C GLY A 173 -2.20 -21.83 5.45
N ALA A 174 -3.53 -22.04 5.36
CA ALA A 174 -4.58 -21.32 6.04
C ALA A 174 -4.90 -19.89 5.51
N SER A 175 -5.46 -19.79 4.32
CA SER A 175 -6.38 -18.72 4.00
C SER A 175 -7.72 -19.00 4.68
N GLY A 176 -7.79 -18.86 6.00
CA GLY A 176 -9.06 -18.69 6.68
C GLY A 176 -9.58 -17.30 6.30
N ASP A 177 -10.77 -17.24 5.70
CA ASP A 177 -11.51 -16.00 5.39
C ASP A 177 -11.74 -15.19 6.68
N LYS A 178 -10.73 -14.42 7.10
CA LYS A 178 -10.81 -13.49 8.22
C LYS A 178 -11.39 -12.18 7.73
N ARG A 179 -12.70 -12.15 7.51
CA ARG A 179 -13.42 -10.93 7.17
C ARG A 179 -13.45 -10.01 8.37
N PRO A 180 -13.27 -8.69 8.16
CA PRO A 180 -13.56 -7.71 9.21
C PRO A 180 -15.06 -7.81 9.59
N PRO A 181 -15.41 -7.54 10.85
CA PRO A 181 -16.81 -7.53 11.28
C PRO A 181 -17.59 -6.55 10.42
N GLU A 182 -18.73 -7.00 9.90
CA GLU A 182 -19.68 -6.13 9.19
C GLU A 182 -20.13 -5.06 10.18
N SER A 183 -19.96 -3.78 9.81
CA SER A 183 -20.56 -2.69 10.56
C SER A 183 -22.07 -2.84 10.45
N GLU A 184 -22.74 -3.23 11.53
CA GLU A 184 -24.18 -3.10 11.63
C GLU A 184 -24.55 -1.63 11.37
N ASN A 185 -25.20 -1.39 10.26
CA ASN A 185 -25.71 -0.08 9.90
C ASN A 185 -26.97 0.15 10.74
N PRO A 186 -27.00 1.04 11.75
CA PRO A 186 -28.13 1.21 12.65
C PRO A 186 -29.37 1.83 11.98
N GLU A 187 -29.33 2.19 10.69
CA GLU A 187 -30.42 2.84 9.98
C GLU A 187 -31.45 1.89 9.33
N ALA A 188 -31.29 0.56 9.43
CA ALA A 188 -32.24 -0.38 8.82
C ALA A 188 -33.45 -0.78 9.72
N ALA A 189 -33.53 -0.24 10.94
CA ALA A 189 -34.61 -0.55 11.89
C ALA A 189 -35.49 0.70 12.16
N GLY A 190 -36.30 1.09 11.20
CA GLY A 190 -37.25 2.17 11.44
C GLY A 190 -38.15 2.49 10.26
N GLY A 191 -39.28 1.79 10.12
CA GLY A 191 -40.25 2.26 9.15
C GLY A 191 -41.36 1.31 8.76
N THR A 192 -42.10 0.76 9.72
CA THR A 192 -43.47 0.30 9.41
C THR A 192 -44.48 1.01 10.31
N GLY A 193 -44.75 2.27 9.98
CA GLY A 193 -45.88 3.02 10.54
C GLY A 193 -47.10 2.87 9.64
N LYS A 194 -47.98 1.93 9.94
CA LYS A 194 -49.35 1.82 9.38
C LYS A 194 -50.09 3.09 9.70
N LYS A 195 -50.48 3.89 8.69
CA LYS A 195 -51.58 4.84 8.80
C LYS A 195 -52.93 4.09 8.66
N ALA A 196 -53.64 3.98 9.77
CA ALA A 196 -55.08 3.67 9.75
C ALA A 196 -55.84 4.96 9.40
N ARG A 197 -56.83 4.81 8.50
CA ARG A 197 -57.84 5.83 8.18
C ARG A 197 -58.93 5.80 9.24
N SER A 198 -59.34 6.94 9.65
CA SER A 198 -60.73 7.29 9.99
C SER A 198 -60.89 8.80 9.86
#